data_9abea9703b884fcd857af137a974b2a0
#
_entry.id   9abea9703b884fcd857af137a974b2a0
#
_cell.length_a   1.000
_cell.length_b   1.000
_cell.length_c   1.000
_cell.angle_alpha   90.00
_cell.angle_beta   90.00
_cell.angle_gamma   90.00
#
_symmetry.space_group_name_H-M   'P 1'
#
loop_
_entity.id
_entity.type
_entity.pdbx_description
1 polymer ?
#
loop_
_entity_poly.entity_id
_entity_poly.type
_entity_poly.pdbx_seq_one_letter_code
_entity_poly.pdbx_strand_id
1 'polypeptide(L)'
;MTRLQAELQRLYGFLQTPPSDTDANGNGGLRAAALELSAPADWQAMGQLWRGVQADLGLPAPAIAVSGRNGYQLWFSFAQPLPASRAAAFLEALRLRYLGDLAAGRLACLPARAEADRADALTLPPQQLTPERWSAFVAPDLAPVFAEEPWLDTAPGMEGQADLLMRLESIQSADLGVALERLGGVPAAVMSVAVPVPGDAATDAPMQQARRFLLPVMNDESVALALRIEAAKALLVTCCSPRP
;
A
#
# COMPACT_ATOMS: atom_id res chain seq x y z
N MET A 1 14.73 24.73 -7.93
CA MET A 1 14.55 23.37 -7.40
C MET A 1 15.71 23.10 -6.48
N THR A 2 15.49 22.82 -5.20
CA THR A 2 16.55 22.47 -4.27
C THR A 2 17.04 21.04 -4.54
N ARG A 3 18.25 20.69 -4.05
CA ARG A 3 18.79 19.33 -4.19
C ARG A 3 17.86 18.30 -3.54
N LEU A 4 17.32 18.59 -2.35
CA LEU A 4 16.34 17.73 -1.69
C LEU A 4 15.08 17.53 -2.55
N GLN A 5 14.53 18.61 -3.14
CA GLN A 5 13.37 18.48 -4.02
C GLN A 5 13.65 17.60 -5.24
N ALA A 6 14.86 17.65 -5.80
CA ALA A 6 15.26 16.78 -6.90
C ALA A 6 15.27 15.30 -6.48
N GLU A 7 15.80 14.99 -5.28
CA GLU A 7 15.83 13.61 -4.77
C GLU A 7 14.43 13.09 -4.41
N LEU A 8 13.60 13.90 -3.78
CA LEU A 8 12.20 13.56 -3.51
C LEU A 8 11.41 13.30 -4.81
N GLN A 9 11.65 14.11 -5.82
CA GLN A 9 11.08 13.93 -7.16
C GLN A 9 11.56 12.62 -7.81
N ARG A 10 12.87 12.33 -7.72
CA ARG A 10 13.49 11.13 -8.30
C ARG A 10 12.90 9.86 -7.70
N LEU A 11 12.79 9.80 -6.37
CA LEU A 11 12.34 8.61 -5.64
C LEU A 11 10.81 8.47 -5.64
N TYR A 12 10.10 9.55 -5.31
CA TYR A 12 8.68 9.48 -4.94
C TYR A 12 7.74 10.17 -5.93
N GLY A 13 8.29 10.92 -6.91
CA GLY A 13 7.49 11.74 -7.80
C GLY A 13 6.82 12.90 -7.04
N PHE A 14 5.86 13.54 -7.67
CA PHE A 14 5.09 14.59 -7.02
C PHE A 14 3.97 14.00 -6.15
N LEU A 15 4.27 13.70 -4.88
CA LEU A 15 3.23 13.41 -3.88
C LEU A 15 2.48 14.67 -3.41
N GLN A 16 2.85 15.85 -3.92
CA GLN A 16 2.31 17.14 -3.47
C GLN A 16 1.08 17.62 -4.25
N THR A 17 0.69 16.92 -5.29
CA THR A 17 -0.59 17.22 -5.94
C THR A 17 -1.57 16.16 -5.46
N PRO A 18 -2.63 16.53 -4.70
CA PRO A 18 -3.76 15.63 -4.58
C PRO A 18 -4.16 15.26 -6.00
N PRO A 19 -4.55 14.03 -6.31
CA PRO A 19 -5.09 13.70 -7.60
C PRO A 19 -6.33 14.57 -7.83
N SER A 20 -6.10 15.79 -8.34
CA SER A 20 -7.13 16.60 -8.95
C SER A 20 -7.45 15.89 -10.24
N ASP A 21 -8.66 15.37 -10.27
CA ASP A 21 -9.24 14.63 -11.38
C ASP A 21 -8.47 13.35 -11.75
N THR A 22 -8.73 12.33 -10.93
CA THR A 22 -8.65 10.94 -11.34
C THR A 22 -9.33 10.82 -12.68
N ASP A 23 -8.56 10.49 -13.72
CA ASP A 23 -9.16 9.93 -14.92
C ASP A 23 -10.10 8.80 -14.44
N ALA A 24 -11.36 8.82 -14.91
CA ALA A 24 -12.41 7.89 -14.50
C ALA A 24 -12.03 6.39 -14.64
N ASN A 25 -10.81 6.11 -15.09
CA ASN A 25 -10.20 4.80 -15.26
C ASN A 25 -9.14 4.42 -14.20
N GLY A 26 -8.93 5.22 -13.13
CA GLY A 26 -8.04 4.82 -12.02
C GLY A 26 -6.55 4.69 -12.39
N ASN A 27 -6.08 5.34 -13.44
CA ASN A 27 -4.76 5.12 -14.04
C ASN A 27 -3.63 5.99 -13.46
N GLY A 28 -3.85 6.60 -12.29
CA GLY A 28 -2.81 7.29 -11.53
C GLY A 28 -1.93 6.29 -10.77
N GLY A 29 -0.84 5.82 -11.37
CA GLY A 29 0.08 4.93 -10.69
C GLY A 29 0.89 5.64 -9.60
N LEU A 30 1.10 4.99 -8.46
CA LEU A 30 1.90 5.47 -7.34
C LEU A 30 3.38 5.12 -7.52
N ARG A 31 4.27 6.08 -7.33
CA ARG A 31 5.71 5.85 -7.28
C ARG A 31 6.25 5.69 -5.86
N ALA A 32 5.39 5.86 -4.86
CA ALA A 32 5.74 5.74 -3.45
C ALA A 32 4.73 4.89 -2.70
N ALA A 33 5.24 4.15 -1.72
CA ALA A 33 4.45 3.53 -0.67
C ALA A 33 5.15 3.75 0.67
N ALA A 34 4.38 3.87 1.75
CA ALA A 34 4.96 4.02 3.08
C ALA A 34 4.19 3.22 4.11
N LEU A 35 4.90 2.82 5.16
CA LEU A 35 4.36 2.17 6.34
C LEU A 35 4.87 2.91 7.57
N GLU A 36 3.96 3.33 8.45
CA GLU A 36 4.28 3.94 9.74
C GLU A 36 3.91 2.98 10.87
N LEU A 37 4.81 2.83 11.83
CA LEU A 37 4.53 2.21 13.12
C LEU A 37 4.45 3.30 14.18
N SER A 38 3.23 3.54 14.66
CA SER A 38 2.94 4.51 15.72
C SER A 38 3.25 3.99 17.12
N ALA A 39 3.18 4.88 18.11
CA ALA A 39 3.55 4.64 19.51
C ALA A 39 3.04 3.31 20.10
N PRO A 40 3.89 2.69 20.96
CA PRO A 40 5.26 3.05 21.25
C PRO A 40 6.17 2.84 20.04
N ALA A 41 7.03 3.83 19.74
CA ALA A 41 7.94 3.75 18.60
C ALA A 41 8.93 2.59 18.83
N ASP A 42 8.81 1.55 18.00
CA ASP A 42 9.61 0.34 18.14
C ASP A 42 10.57 0.21 16.96
N TRP A 43 11.78 0.69 17.15
CA TRP A 43 12.84 0.52 16.14
C TRP A 43 13.26 -0.93 15.96
N GLN A 44 13.13 -1.80 16.97
CA GLN A 44 13.50 -3.20 16.81
C GLN A 44 12.60 -3.86 15.75
N ALA A 45 11.30 -3.67 15.84
CA ALA A 45 10.33 -4.20 14.87
C ALA A 45 10.52 -3.58 13.48
N MET A 46 10.61 -2.24 13.39
CA MET A 46 10.82 -1.55 12.11
C MET A 46 12.17 -1.86 11.49
N GLY A 47 13.23 -2.00 12.31
CA GLY A 47 14.56 -2.39 11.86
C GLY A 47 14.62 -3.85 11.38
N GLN A 48 13.83 -4.76 11.95
CA GLN A 48 13.68 -6.13 11.42
C GLN A 48 13.05 -6.11 10.03
N LEU A 49 11.96 -5.37 9.84
CA LEU A 49 11.35 -5.19 8.53
C LEU A 49 12.33 -4.56 7.55
N TRP A 50 13.01 -3.47 7.93
CA TRP A 50 13.99 -2.77 7.10
C TRP A 50 15.13 -3.70 6.62
N ARG A 51 15.69 -4.52 7.51
CA ARG A 51 16.70 -5.53 7.15
C ARG A 51 16.12 -6.66 6.32
N GLY A 52 14.93 -7.16 6.66
CA GLY A 52 14.26 -8.26 5.95
C GLY A 52 13.95 -7.91 4.50
N VAL A 53 13.54 -6.67 4.21
CA VAL A 53 13.33 -6.18 2.84
C VAL A 53 14.59 -6.36 1.99
N GLN A 54 15.76 -6.09 2.55
CA GLN A 54 17.04 -6.20 1.86
C GLN A 54 17.56 -7.64 1.81
N ALA A 55 17.62 -8.31 2.96
CA ALA A 55 18.26 -9.61 3.10
C ALA A 55 17.39 -10.77 2.55
N ASP A 56 16.08 -10.76 2.86
CA ASP A 56 15.19 -11.87 2.51
C ASP A 56 14.56 -11.66 1.13
N LEU A 57 14.22 -10.41 0.79
CA LEU A 57 13.52 -10.10 -0.46
C LEU A 57 14.46 -9.64 -1.57
N GLY A 58 15.69 -9.21 -1.25
CA GLY A 58 16.66 -8.69 -2.21
C GLY A 58 16.25 -7.34 -2.82
N LEU A 59 15.41 -6.57 -2.11
CA LEU A 59 14.97 -5.26 -2.55
C LEU A 59 15.92 -4.17 -2.07
N PRO A 60 15.97 -3.01 -2.74
CA PRO A 60 16.68 -1.83 -2.25
C PRO A 60 16.17 -1.40 -0.87
N ALA A 61 17.06 -0.80 -0.07
CA ALA A 61 16.72 -0.27 1.24
C ALA A 61 15.64 0.82 1.15
N PRO A 62 14.52 0.73 1.89
CA PRO A 62 13.59 1.84 2.00
C PRO A 62 14.19 2.97 2.82
N ALA A 63 13.76 4.21 2.59
CA ALA A 63 14.12 5.33 3.45
C ALA A 63 13.50 5.15 4.83
N ILE A 64 14.27 5.45 5.86
CA ILE A 64 13.79 5.49 7.23
C ILE A 64 13.47 6.95 7.56
N ALA A 65 12.35 7.20 8.21
CA ALA A 65 12.02 8.51 8.73
C ALA A 65 11.41 8.44 10.12
N VAL A 66 11.56 9.52 10.87
CA VAL A 66 10.76 9.80 12.07
C VAL A 66 9.54 10.60 11.66
N SER A 67 8.39 10.25 12.21
CA SER A 67 7.10 10.81 11.75
C SER A 67 6.87 12.26 12.18
N GLY A 68 7.68 12.77 13.14
CA GLY A 68 7.42 14.06 13.76
C GLY A 68 6.27 14.05 14.76
N ARG A 69 5.63 12.91 14.94
CA ARG A 69 4.52 12.66 15.89
C ARG A 69 4.96 11.64 16.94
N ASN A 70 4.82 10.36 16.63
CA ASN A 70 4.99 9.31 17.62
C ASN A 70 5.49 7.97 17.03
N GLY A 71 6.07 7.97 15.83
CA GLY A 71 6.44 6.72 15.17
C GLY A 71 7.54 6.81 14.14
N TYR A 72 7.93 5.64 13.64
CA TYR A 72 8.83 5.47 12.51
C TYR A 72 8.08 5.21 11.23
N GLN A 73 8.63 5.72 10.12
CA GLN A 73 8.14 5.48 8.78
C GLN A 73 9.20 4.78 7.93
N LEU A 74 8.77 3.83 7.11
CA LEU A 74 9.58 3.29 6.01
C LEU A 74 8.96 3.71 4.68
N TRP A 75 9.73 4.38 3.85
CA TRP A 75 9.32 4.89 2.55
C TRP A 75 9.94 4.09 1.43
N PHE A 76 9.10 3.43 0.66
CA PHE A 76 9.46 2.64 -0.53
C PHE A 76 9.26 3.48 -1.78
N SER A 77 10.22 3.43 -2.70
CA SER A 77 10.11 4.06 -4.00
C SER A 77 10.08 3.02 -5.11
N PHE A 78 9.28 3.26 -6.14
CA PHE A 78 9.14 2.38 -7.29
C PHE A 78 9.68 3.07 -8.54
N ALA A 79 10.49 2.37 -9.32
CA ALA A 79 11.05 2.89 -10.56
C ALA A 79 9.95 3.20 -11.60
N GLN A 80 8.87 2.42 -11.57
CA GLN A 80 7.71 2.58 -12.44
C GLN A 80 6.46 2.76 -11.58
N PRO A 81 5.49 3.59 -12.05
CA PRO A 81 4.23 3.76 -11.33
C PRO A 81 3.50 2.44 -11.12
N LEU A 82 2.98 2.22 -9.91
CA LEU A 82 2.25 1.03 -9.51
C LEU A 82 0.78 1.35 -9.24
N PRO A 83 -0.16 0.45 -9.59
CA PRO A 83 -1.54 0.55 -9.12
C PRO A 83 -1.59 0.59 -7.58
N ALA A 84 -2.46 1.43 -7.02
CA ALA A 84 -2.61 1.57 -5.56
C ALA A 84 -2.91 0.22 -4.87
N SER A 85 -3.71 -0.64 -5.50
CA SER A 85 -4.02 -1.98 -5.00
C SER A 85 -2.77 -2.86 -4.87
N ARG A 86 -1.84 -2.77 -5.83
CA ARG A 86 -0.60 -3.56 -5.80
C ARG A 86 0.37 -3.03 -4.74
N ALA A 87 0.47 -1.71 -4.59
CA ALA A 87 1.25 -1.10 -3.51
C ALA A 87 0.69 -1.47 -2.13
N ALA A 88 -0.63 -1.43 -1.94
CA ALA A 88 -1.29 -1.84 -0.71
C ALA A 88 -1.07 -3.34 -0.41
N ALA A 89 -1.17 -4.21 -1.42
CA ALA A 89 -0.90 -5.64 -1.27
C ALA A 89 0.55 -5.91 -0.84
N PHE A 90 1.51 -5.17 -1.39
CA PHE A 90 2.92 -5.26 -0.98
C PHE A 90 3.12 -4.86 0.48
N LEU A 91 2.57 -3.72 0.90
CA LEU A 91 2.67 -3.28 2.31
C LEU A 91 1.99 -4.27 3.26
N GLU A 92 0.84 -4.83 2.88
CA GLU A 92 0.14 -5.83 3.68
C GLU A 92 0.93 -7.12 3.83
N ALA A 93 1.54 -7.59 2.75
CA ALA A 93 2.40 -8.77 2.80
C ALA A 93 3.64 -8.57 3.69
N LEU A 94 4.26 -7.38 3.64
CA LEU A 94 5.34 -6.99 4.56
C LEU A 94 4.87 -6.98 6.01
N ARG A 95 3.70 -6.37 6.26
CA ARG A 95 3.09 -6.34 7.60
C ARG A 95 2.90 -7.73 8.16
N LEU A 96 2.27 -8.61 7.40
CA LEU A 96 1.98 -9.99 7.84
C LEU A 96 3.25 -10.77 8.15
N ARG A 97 4.30 -10.59 7.35
CA ARG A 97 5.55 -11.35 7.53
C ARG A 97 6.41 -10.84 8.69
N TYR A 98 6.53 -9.51 8.87
CA TYR A 98 7.51 -8.93 9.80
C TYR A 98 6.89 -8.26 11.02
N LEU A 99 5.61 -7.90 10.95
CA LEU A 99 4.90 -7.14 11.99
C LEU A 99 3.57 -7.81 12.38
N GLY A 100 3.46 -9.13 12.15
CA GLY A 100 2.23 -9.89 12.39
C GLY A 100 1.74 -9.85 13.84
N ASP A 101 2.67 -9.76 14.79
CA ASP A 101 2.37 -9.73 16.23
C ASP A 101 1.90 -8.35 16.70
N LEU A 102 2.01 -7.31 15.87
CA LEU A 102 1.61 -5.95 16.22
C LEU A 102 0.14 -5.69 15.90
N ALA A 103 -0.54 -4.98 16.80
CA ALA A 103 -1.92 -4.57 16.58
C ALA A 103 -2.05 -3.72 15.30
N ALA A 104 -3.02 -4.06 14.44
CA ALA A 104 -3.21 -3.39 13.16
C ALA A 104 -3.46 -1.88 13.29
N GLY A 105 -4.09 -1.43 14.38
CA GLY A 105 -4.34 -0.01 14.66
C GLY A 105 -3.09 0.82 14.97
N ARG A 106 -1.91 0.18 15.12
CA ARG A 106 -0.63 0.86 15.28
C ARG A 106 0.08 1.12 13.95
N LEU A 107 -0.47 0.61 12.85
CA LEU A 107 0.14 0.65 11.54
C LEU A 107 -0.70 1.51 10.60
N ALA A 108 -0.10 2.59 10.10
CA ALA A 108 -0.65 3.39 9.01
C ALA A 108 0.11 3.10 7.71
N CYS A 109 -0.59 3.17 6.59
CA CYS A 109 -0.04 2.87 5.26
C CYS A 109 -0.36 3.98 4.26
N LEU A 110 0.55 4.19 3.30
CA LEU A 110 0.31 4.96 2.09
C LEU A 110 0.58 4.04 0.87
N PRO A 111 -0.40 3.70 0.03
CA PRO A 111 -1.79 4.21 0.06
C PRO A 111 -2.57 3.72 1.28
N ALA A 112 -3.51 4.55 1.74
CA ALA A 112 -4.39 4.22 2.85
C ALA A 112 -5.23 2.98 2.51
N ARG A 113 -5.47 2.11 3.50
CA ARG A 113 -6.25 0.86 3.31
C ARG A 113 -7.74 1.12 3.20
N ALA A 114 -8.22 2.15 3.90
CA ALA A 114 -9.63 2.53 3.95
C ALA A 114 -9.78 4.05 3.90
N GLU A 115 -11.00 4.53 3.59
CA GLU A 115 -11.26 5.97 3.59
C GLU A 115 -11.12 6.61 4.99
N ALA A 116 -11.39 5.85 6.06
CA ALA A 116 -11.18 6.27 7.44
C ALA A 116 -9.71 6.57 7.76
N ASP A 117 -8.78 5.89 7.09
CA ASP A 117 -7.34 6.06 7.30
C ASP A 117 -6.78 7.31 6.58
N ARG A 118 -7.59 7.98 5.75
CA ARG A 118 -7.17 9.18 5.00
C ARG A 118 -7.02 10.43 5.87
N ALA A 119 -7.68 10.47 7.03
CA ALA A 119 -7.59 11.58 7.97
C ALA A 119 -6.17 11.73 8.57
N ASP A 120 -5.44 10.60 8.70
CA ASP A 120 -4.07 10.51 9.18
C ASP A 120 -3.08 10.18 8.06
N ALA A 121 -3.33 10.71 6.84
CA ALA A 121 -2.49 10.44 5.69
C ALA A 121 -1.01 10.71 6.00
N LEU A 122 -0.17 9.72 5.70
CA LEU A 122 1.27 9.87 5.84
C LEU A 122 1.77 10.98 4.92
N THR A 123 2.49 11.92 5.53
CA THR A 123 3.08 13.04 4.80
C THR A 123 4.55 12.80 4.56
N LEU A 124 5.03 13.15 3.37
CA LEU A 124 6.41 12.96 2.98
C LEU A 124 7.33 13.88 3.77
N PRO A 125 8.34 13.36 4.53
CA PRO A 125 9.32 14.18 5.22
C PRO A 125 10.25 14.94 4.24
N PRO A 126 10.89 16.04 4.70
CA PRO A 126 10.73 16.65 6.02
C PRO A 126 9.55 17.63 6.06
N GLN A 127 8.82 17.63 7.17
CA GLN A 127 7.73 18.58 7.41
C GLN A 127 7.72 19.05 8.86
N GLN A 128 7.35 20.32 9.08
CA GLN A 128 7.04 20.82 10.39
C GLN A 128 5.59 20.46 10.76
N LEU A 129 5.41 19.75 11.87
CA LEU A 129 4.09 19.37 12.36
C LEU A 129 3.61 20.29 13.48
N THR A 130 4.55 20.71 14.34
CA THR A 130 4.35 21.74 15.37
C THR A 130 5.60 22.64 15.40
N PRO A 131 5.57 23.78 16.09
CA PRO A 131 6.75 24.67 16.18
C PRO A 131 8.03 23.97 16.62
N GLU A 132 7.91 22.91 17.43
CA GLU A 132 9.02 22.17 18.03
C GLU A 132 9.13 20.71 17.53
N ARG A 133 8.40 20.33 16.48
CA ARG A 133 8.44 18.94 15.98
C ARG A 133 8.48 18.87 14.47
N TRP A 134 9.50 18.20 13.98
CA TRP A 134 9.72 17.97 12.57
C TRP A 134 9.76 16.48 12.26
N SER A 135 9.15 16.08 11.17
CA SER A 135 9.47 14.80 10.52
C SER A 135 10.77 14.94 9.74
N ALA A 136 11.54 13.87 9.66
CA ALA A 136 12.81 13.87 8.92
C ALA A 136 13.23 12.48 8.50
N PHE A 137 13.95 12.36 7.40
CA PHE A 137 14.67 11.14 7.08
C PHE A 137 15.86 11.00 8.02
N VAL A 138 16.15 9.76 8.44
CA VAL A 138 17.22 9.42 9.37
C VAL A 138 18.07 8.29 8.83
N ALA A 139 19.36 8.31 9.16
CA ALA A 139 20.27 7.23 8.84
C ALA A 139 19.94 5.97 9.68
N PRO A 140 20.16 4.75 9.16
CA PRO A 140 19.84 3.51 9.88
C PRO A 140 20.53 3.35 11.23
N ASP A 141 21.74 3.86 11.37
CA ASP A 141 22.55 3.85 12.60
C ASP A 141 22.06 4.85 13.64
N LEU A 142 21.40 5.93 13.22
CA LEU A 142 20.82 6.94 14.10
C LEU A 142 19.37 6.63 14.48
N ALA A 143 18.67 5.78 13.73
CA ALA A 143 17.27 5.49 14.00
C ALA A 143 16.97 5.07 15.46
N PRO A 144 17.79 4.23 16.14
CA PRO A 144 17.52 3.84 17.53
C PRO A 144 17.46 5.01 18.52
N VAL A 145 18.13 6.13 18.22
CA VAL A 145 18.14 7.31 19.10
C VAL A 145 16.75 7.93 19.24
N PHE A 146 15.90 7.76 18.23
CA PHE A 146 14.57 8.34 18.17
C PHE A 146 13.45 7.43 18.73
N ALA A 147 13.80 6.41 19.54
CA ALA A 147 12.81 5.45 20.05
C ALA A 147 11.80 6.10 21.01
N GLU A 148 12.22 7.07 21.82
CA GLU A 148 11.35 7.78 22.75
C GLU A 148 10.75 9.04 22.12
N GLU A 149 11.53 9.73 21.30
CA GLU A 149 11.19 11.01 20.68
C GLU A 149 11.34 10.92 19.14
N PRO A 150 10.34 10.33 18.41
CA PRO A 150 10.44 10.13 16.98
C PRO A 150 10.17 11.42 16.17
N TRP A 151 10.88 12.48 16.52
CA TRP A 151 10.86 13.79 15.86
C TRP A 151 12.20 14.51 16.03
N LEU A 152 12.38 15.61 15.31
CA LEU A 152 13.45 16.58 15.56
C LEU A 152 12.84 17.85 16.12
N ASP A 153 13.49 18.45 17.11
CA ASP A 153 13.07 19.73 17.75
C ASP A 153 13.33 20.93 16.84
N THR A 154 14.23 20.76 15.87
CA THR A 154 14.61 21.81 14.92
C THR A 154 14.48 21.34 13.48
N ALA A 155 14.38 22.29 12.56
CA ALA A 155 14.33 21.99 11.13
C ALA A 155 15.55 21.16 10.70
N PRO A 156 15.35 20.01 10.01
CA PRO A 156 16.47 19.23 9.50
C PRO A 156 17.22 19.97 8.41
N GLY A 157 18.54 19.78 8.36
CA GLY A 157 19.39 20.36 7.32
C GLY A 157 19.04 19.78 5.95
N MET A 158 18.57 20.61 5.02
CA MET A 158 18.08 20.16 3.71
C MET A 158 19.12 19.40 2.88
N GLU A 159 20.41 19.78 2.98
CA GLU A 159 21.50 19.09 2.30
C GLU A 159 21.72 17.68 2.89
N GLY A 160 21.71 17.55 4.22
CA GLY A 160 21.81 16.26 4.89
C GLY A 160 20.65 15.32 4.53
N GLN A 161 19.43 15.86 4.41
CA GLN A 161 18.27 15.10 3.94
C GLN A 161 18.46 14.63 2.49
N ALA A 162 18.98 15.48 1.61
CA ALA A 162 19.30 15.12 0.23
C ALA A 162 20.38 14.04 0.15
N ASP A 163 21.43 14.12 0.98
CA ASP A 163 22.51 13.13 1.03
C ASP A 163 22.03 11.74 1.45
N LEU A 164 21.07 11.66 2.38
CA LEU A 164 20.45 10.41 2.77
C LEU A 164 19.68 9.79 1.60
N LEU A 165 18.87 10.59 0.90
CA LEU A 165 18.03 10.11 -0.19
C LEU A 165 18.83 9.77 -1.44
N MET A 166 19.93 10.47 -1.73
CA MET A 166 20.76 10.25 -2.91
C MET A 166 21.28 8.80 -3.00
N ARG A 167 21.51 8.16 -1.86
CA ARG A 167 22.04 6.80 -1.77
C ARG A 167 20.98 5.69 -2.01
N LEU A 168 19.71 6.07 -2.07
CA LEU A 168 18.61 5.12 -2.19
C LEU A 168 18.29 4.86 -3.65
N GLU A 169 17.90 3.62 -3.91
CA GLU A 169 17.46 3.13 -5.21
C GLU A 169 15.97 2.81 -5.20
N SER A 170 15.33 2.90 -6.36
CA SER A 170 13.92 2.54 -6.52
C SER A 170 13.77 1.06 -6.88
N ILE A 171 12.75 0.42 -6.30
CA ILE A 171 12.38 -0.97 -6.56
C ILE A 171 11.96 -1.12 -8.01
N GLN A 172 12.58 -2.07 -8.72
CA GLN A 172 12.21 -2.41 -10.09
C GLN A 172 10.98 -3.32 -10.11
N SER A 173 10.17 -3.23 -11.16
CA SER A 173 8.92 -4.02 -11.26
C SER A 173 9.17 -5.53 -11.26
N ALA A 174 10.29 -5.99 -11.81
CA ALA A 174 10.69 -7.40 -11.79
C ALA A 174 11.01 -7.87 -10.37
N ASP A 175 11.80 -7.09 -9.63
CA ASP A 175 12.21 -7.41 -8.26
C ASP A 175 11.01 -7.41 -7.31
N LEU A 176 10.08 -6.46 -7.50
CA LEU A 176 8.82 -6.44 -6.75
C LEU A 176 7.98 -7.71 -7.00
N GLY A 177 7.96 -8.22 -8.25
CA GLY A 177 7.27 -9.47 -8.59
C GLY A 177 7.82 -10.63 -7.77
N VAL A 178 9.15 -10.83 -7.80
CA VAL A 178 9.85 -11.87 -7.05
C VAL A 178 9.64 -11.71 -5.52
N ALA A 179 9.68 -10.49 -5.03
CA ALA A 179 9.46 -10.22 -3.61
C ALA A 179 8.04 -10.58 -3.16
N LEU A 180 7.01 -10.26 -3.97
CA LEU A 180 5.63 -10.64 -3.69
C LEU A 180 5.44 -12.16 -3.67
N GLU A 181 6.08 -12.89 -4.58
CA GLU A 181 6.06 -14.36 -4.57
C GLU A 181 6.69 -14.92 -3.29
N ARG A 182 7.85 -14.39 -2.87
CA ARG A 182 8.52 -14.78 -1.61
C ARG A 182 7.70 -14.45 -0.36
N LEU A 183 6.91 -13.40 -0.40
CA LEU A 183 5.99 -13.02 0.68
C LEU A 183 4.72 -13.87 0.73
N GLY A 184 4.55 -14.84 -0.18
CA GLY A 184 3.34 -15.67 -0.27
C GLY A 184 2.19 -14.97 -0.97
N GLY A 185 2.47 -13.90 -1.70
CA GLY A 185 1.49 -13.22 -2.56
C GLY A 185 1.13 -14.06 -3.77
N VAL A 186 -0.13 -14.00 -4.18
CA VAL A 186 -0.58 -14.62 -5.44
C VAL A 186 0.21 -14.01 -6.60
N PRO A 187 0.84 -14.81 -7.49
CA PRO A 187 1.60 -14.29 -8.61
C PRO A 187 0.75 -13.32 -9.43
N ALA A 188 1.34 -12.18 -9.81
CA ALA A 188 0.69 -11.14 -10.62
C ALA A 188 0.18 -11.65 -11.99
N ALA A 189 0.58 -12.85 -12.39
CA ALA A 189 0.11 -13.52 -13.61
C ALA A 189 -1.38 -13.84 -13.62
N VAL A 190 -2.05 -13.86 -12.47
CA VAL A 190 -3.51 -14.14 -12.39
C VAL A 190 -4.36 -12.87 -12.52
N MET A 191 -3.75 -11.68 -12.41
CA MET A 191 -4.49 -10.41 -12.57
C MET A 191 -4.32 -9.75 -13.95
N SER A 192 -3.56 -10.34 -14.86
CA SER A 192 -3.48 -9.89 -16.26
C SER A 192 -4.31 -10.80 -17.17
N VAL A 193 -5.56 -11.05 -16.79
CA VAL A 193 -6.57 -11.35 -17.78
C VAL A 193 -6.99 -10.00 -18.35
N ALA A 194 -6.40 -9.66 -19.50
CA ALA A 194 -6.96 -8.65 -20.38
C ALA A 194 -8.42 -9.03 -20.64
N VAL A 195 -9.33 -8.33 -19.98
CA VAL A 195 -10.74 -8.36 -20.35
C VAL A 195 -10.78 -7.66 -21.71
N PRO A 196 -11.18 -8.33 -22.81
CA PRO A 196 -11.47 -7.63 -24.03
C PRO A 196 -12.66 -6.72 -23.72
N VAL A 197 -12.49 -5.43 -23.97
CA VAL A 197 -13.55 -4.44 -23.89
C VAL A 197 -14.52 -4.71 -25.05
N PRO A 198 -15.76 -5.11 -24.79
CA PRO A 198 -16.87 -4.84 -25.68
C PRO A 198 -17.60 -3.61 -25.13
N GLY A 199 -17.88 -2.66 -25.99
CA GLY A 199 -18.67 -1.50 -25.66
C GLY A 199 -20.07 -1.85 -25.16
N ASP A 200 -20.60 -0.90 -24.39
CA ASP A 200 -22.00 -0.74 -24.01
C ASP A 200 -22.75 -1.95 -23.45
N ALA A 201 -22.68 -2.13 -22.11
CA ALA A 201 -23.83 -2.60 -21.29
C ALA A 201 -23.43 -2.59 -19.78
N ALA A 202 -23.49 -1.45 -19.14
CA ALA A 202 -23.11 -1.26 -17.73
C ALA A 202 -24.33 -1.41 -16.81
N THR A 203 -25.01 -2.57 -16.77
CA THR A 203 -26.00 -2.84 -15.70
C THR A 203 -26.16 -4.32 -15.33
N ASP A 204 -25.57 -5.28 -16.08
CA ASP A 204 -25.85 -6.72 -15.87
C ASP A 204 -24.71 -7.53 -15.21
N ALA A 205 -23.55 -6.95 -14.94
CA ALA A 205 -22.39 -7.70 -14.49
C ALA A 205 -22.53 -8.42 -13.13
N PRO A 206 -23.07 -7.82 -12.06
CA PRO A 206 -23.23 -8.52 -10.78
C PRO A 206 -24.27 -9.63 -10.83
N MET A 207 -25.33 -9.45 -11.60
CA MET A 207 -26.41 -10.43 -11.74
C MET A 207 -25.97 -11.66 -12.56
N GLN A 208 -25.15 -11.45 -13.60
CA GLN A 208 -24.58 -12.56 -14.38
C GLN A 208 -23.54 -13.35 -13.57
N GLN A 209 -22.77 -12.70 -12.70
CA GLN A 209 -21.80 -13.37 -11.84
C GLN A 209 -22.50 -14.24 -10.77
N ALA A 210 -23.55 -13.74 -10.14
CA ALA A 210 -24.38 -14.51 -9.22
C ALA A 210 -25.01 -15.73 -9.92
N ARG A 211 -25.51 -15.55 -11.13
CA ARG A 211 -26.09 -16.62 -11.94
C ARG A 211 -25.09 -17.72 -12.32
N ARG A 212 -23.85 -17.33 -12.68
CA ARG A 212 -22.75 -18.27 -12.96
C ARG A 212 -22.35 -19.11 -11.75
N PHE A 213 -22.44 -18.56 -10.55
CA PHE A 213 -22.14 -19.28 -9.31
C PHE A 213 -23.28 -20.19 -8.87
N LEU A 214 -24.54 -19.73 -8.94
CA LEU A 214 -25.70 -20.47 -8.43
C LEU A 214 -26.13 -21.62 -9.33
N LEU A 215 -25.96 -21.54 -10.65
CA LEU A 215 -26.31 -22.59 -11.59
C LEU A 215 -25.55 -23.92 -11.38
N PRO A 216 -24.23 -23.93 -11.20
CA PRO A 216 -23.51 -25.15 -10.87
C PRO A 216 -23.97 -25.78 -9.55
N VAL A 217 -24.16 -24.96 -8.50
CA VAL A 217 -24.61 -25.44 -7.17
C VAL A 217 -25.99 -26.08 -7.25
N MET A 218 -26.89 -25.52 -8.04
CA MET A 218 -28.24 -26.06 -8.24
C MET A 218 -28.22 -27.45 -8.95
N ASN A 219 -27.32 -27.65 -9.89
CA ASN A 219 -27.22 -28.85 -10.71
C ASN A 219 -26.29 -29.93 -10.15
N ASP A 220 -25.54 -29.63 -9.08
CA ASP A 220 -24.59 -30.57 -8.47
C ASP A 220 -25.31 -31.52 -7.51
N GLU A 221 -25.42 -32.80 -7.89
CA GLU A 221 -26.07 -33.83 -7.08
C GLU A 221 -25.31 -34.18 -5.78
N SER A 222 -24.06 -33.80 -5.65
CA SER A 222 -23.26 -33.97 -4.44
C SER A 222 -23.59 -32.92 -3.36
N VAL A 223 -24.24 -31.82 -3.72
CA VAL A 223 -24.68 -30.77 -2.80
C VAL A 223 -26.03 -31.14 -2.17
N ALA A 224 -26.14 -30.89 -0.85
CA ALA A 224 -27.37 -31.18 -0.11
C ALA A 224 -28.60 -30.51 -0.75
N LEU A 225 -29.70 -31.26 -0.87
CA LEU A 225 -30.94 -30.83 -1.55
C LEU A 225 -31.45 -29.47 -1.07
N ALA A 226 -31.31 -29.17 0.24
CA ALA A 226 -31.73 -27.90 0.81
C ALA A 226 -30.94 -26.69 0.21
N LEU A 227 -29.63 -26.82 0.01
CA LEU A 227 -28.80 -25.77 -0.58
C LEU A 227 -29.07 -25.59 -2.08
N ARG A 228 -29.40 -26.69 -2.78
CA ARG A 228 -29.82 -26.66 -4.21
C ARG A 228 -31.13 -25.92 -4.38
N ILE A 229 -32.11 -26.14 -3.46
CA ILE A 229 -33.38 -25.42 -3.45
C ILE A 229 -33.18 -23.93 -3.15
N GLU A 230 -32.30 -23.58 -2.21
CA GLU A 230 -31.99 -22.16 -1.90
C GLU A 230 -31.31 -21.47 -3.09
N ALA A 231 -30.40 -22.13 -3.78
CA ALA A 231 -29.77 -21.60 -5.00
C ALA A 231 -30.82 -21.37 -6.11
N ALA A 232 -31.76 -22.29 -6.29
CA ALA A 232 -32.87 -22.15 -7.25
C ALA A 232 -33.80 -20.97 -6.89
N LYS A 233 -34.14 -20.78 -5.62
CA LYS A 233 -34.95 -19.65 -5.14
C LYS A 233 -34.24 -18.31 -5.38
N ALA A 234 -32.95 -18.23 -5.08
CA ALA A 234 -32.15 -17.03 -5.31
C ALA A 234 -32.13 -16.64 -6.79
N LEU A 235 -32.06 -17.61 -7.70
CA LEU A 235 -32.11 -17.36 -9.15
C LEU A 235 -33.49 -16.86 -9.60
N LEU A 236 -34.58 -17.35 -9.00
CA LEU A 236 -35.95 -16.93 -9.34
C LEU A 236 -36.24 -15.50 -8.88
N VAL A 237 -35.76 -15.10 -7.67
CA VAL A 237 -35.95 -13.75 -7.15
C VAL A 237 -35.22 -12.71 -8.03
N THR A 238 -34.05 -13.06 -8.58
CA THR A 238 -33.31 -12.18 -9.49
C THR A 238 -33.95 -12.04 -10.88
N CYS A 239 -34.86 -12.96 -11.28
CA CYS A 239 -35.56 -12.88 -12.56
C CYS A 239 -36.89 -12.12 -12.52
N CYS A 240 -37.45 -11.86 -11.32
CA CYS A 240 -38.81 -11.29 -11.16
C CYS A 240 -38.84 -9.84 -10.66
N SER A 241 -37.75 -9.04 -10.68
CA SER A 241 -37.83 -7.60 -10.42
C SER A 241 -38.46 -6.90 -11.64
N PRO A 242 -39.67 -6.30 -11.50
CA PRO A 242 -40.24 -5.50 -12.58
C PRO A 242 -39.46 -4.22 -12.76
N ARG A 243 -39.11 -3.89 -14.00
CA ARG A 243 -38.57 -2.58 -14.38
C ARG A 243 -39.58 -1.49 -14.04
N PRO A 244 -39.10 -0.33 -13.49
CA PRO A 244 -39.90 0.88 -13.45
C PRO A 244 -40.09 1.51 -14.81
#